data_b81de7e7d51a66acd8068a5b29564b2a
#
_entry.id   b81de7e7d51a66acd8068a5b29564b2a
#
_cell.length_a   1.000
_cell.length_b   1.000
_cell.length_c   1.000
_cell.angle_alpha   90.00
_cell.angle_beta   90.00
_cell.angle_gamma   90.00
#
_symmetry.space_group_name_H-M   'P 1'
#
loop_
_entity.id
_entity.type
_entity.pdbx_description
1 polymer ?
#
loop_
_entity_poly.entity_id
_entity_poly.type
_entity_poly.pdbx_seq_one_letter_code
_entity_poly.pdbx_strand_id
1 'polypeptide(L)'
;MNNDKTILSVAVTLVLLGSIFFVIERVLARGRNRAQPIIRKGWVTDIVYWFTTILLTKPFVRLMLFLPLSVLILAKVTSLDVLKMGAYTGFGPLSRQPIWLQAIEIYLIVDFCGYWNHRMFHNGRWWPFHAVHHSSEDLDWLGSLRVHPVNDLVNKMVQVTPVLLMGYNPTVTLSTAPILTFYAIFIHANVNWDFGPLRSVIATPVFHRWHHSREPEAWDKNFAGLLPIWDILFGTYYMPKDRWPENFGICEPMPKGYFGQLWEPFASNFRNSKKTDP
;
A
#
# COMPACT_ATOMS: atom_id res chain seq x y z
N MET A 1 -17.24 -20.60 7.87
CA MET A 1 -17.56 -19.44 7.03
C MET A 1 -17.82 -19.96 5.63
N ASN A 2 -18.95 -19.62 5.01
CA ASN A 2 -19.32 -20.18 3.69
C ASN A 2 -18.39 -19.54 2.63
N ASN A 3 -17.48 -20.32 2.05
CA ASN A 3 -16.45 -19.83 1.10
C ASN A 3 -17.10 -19.09 -0.10
N ASP A 4 -18.27 -19.56 -0.54
CA ASP A 4 -18.98 -18.94 -1.67
C ASP A 4 -19.42 -17.51 -1.38
N LYS A 5 -19.90 -17.23 -0.17
CA LYS A 5 -20.25 -15.86 0.25
C LYS A 5 -19.02 -14.94 0.31
N THR A 6 -17.87 -15.47 0.68
CA THR A 6 -16.63 -14.69 0.75
C THR A 6 -16.12 -14.34 -0.66
N ILE A 7 -16.10 -15.30 -1.59
CA ILE A 7 -15.71 -15.07 -2.99
C ILE A 7 -16.66 -14.08 -3.65
N LEU A 8 -17.96 -14.26 -3.46
CA LEU A 8 -18.97 -13.35 -3.99
C LEU A 8 -18.78 -11.92 -3.45
N SER A 9 -18.52 -11.76 -2.16
CA SER A 9 -18.24 -10.47 -1.54
C SER A 9 -17.01 -9.78 -2.16
N VAL A 10 -15.94 -10.52 -2.40
CA VAL A 10 -14.72 -10.00 -3.04
C VAL A 10 -15.00 -9.59 -4.49
N ALA A 11 -15.77 -10.38 -5.23
CA ALA A 11 -16.16 -10.05 -6.60
C ALA A 11 -17.06 -8.81 -6.65
N VAL A 12 -18.06 -8.71 -5.77
CA VAL A 12 -18.94 -7.53 -5.66
C VAL A 12 -18.11 -6.28 -5.33
N THR A 13 -17.14 -6.37 -4.40
CA THR A 13 -16.28 -5.24 -4.06
C THR A 13 -15.43 -4.81 -5.26
N LEU A 14 -14.92 -5.75 -6.06
CA LEU A 14 -14.18 -5.45 -7.29
C LEU A 14 -15.06 -4.68 -8.28
N VAL A 15 -16.31 -5.12 -8.48
CA VAL A 15 -17.25 -4.46 -9.40
C VAL A 15 -17.62 -3.06 -8.90
N LEU A 16 -17.90 -2.92 -7.61
CA LEU A 16 -18.25 -1.62 -7.01
C LEU A 16 -17.09 -0.62 -7.12
N LEU A 17 -15.88 -1.01 -6.71
CA LEU A 17 -14.71 -0.16 -6.84
C LEU A 17 -14.37 0.10 -8.32
N GLY A 18 -14.48 -0.91 -9.18
CA GLY A 18 -14.32 -0.75 -10.62
C GLY A 18 -15.27 0.28 -11.22
N SER A 19 -16.53 0.29 -10.79
CA SER A 19 -17.50 1.29 -11.20
C SER A 19 -17.15 2.70 -10.71
N ILE A 20 -16.73 2.82 -9.44
CA ILE A 20 -16.30 4.11 -8.85
C ILE A 20 -15.09 4.65 -9.61
N PHE A 21 -14.04 3.82 -9.79
CA PHE A 21 -12.82 4.26 -10.45
C PHE A 21 -13.01 4.47 -11.95
N PHE A 22 -13.91 3.73 -12.60
CA PHE A 22 -14.32 4.03 -13.97
C PHE A 22 -14.88 5.46 -14.09
N VAL A 23 -15.76 5.85 -13.17
CA VAL A 23 -16.30 7.23 -13.15
C VAL A 23 -15.17 8.23 -12.88
N ILE A 24 -14.32 7.99 -11.90
CA ILE A 24 -13.20 8.88 -11.55
C ILE A 24 -12.26 9.06 -12.74
N GLU A 25 -11.79 7.97 -13.34
CA GLU A 25 -10.74 7.99 -14.37
C GLU A 25 -11.26 8.38 -15.76
N ARG A 26 -12.51 8.05 -16.09
CA ARG A 26 -13.05 8.20 -17.45
C ARG A 26 -14.02 9.37 -17.60
N VAL A 27 -14.72 9.71 -16.53
CA VAL A 27 -15.71 10.81 -16.57
C VAL A 27 -15.16 12.07 -15.95
N LEU A 28 -14.71 11.99 -14.69
CA LEU A 28 -14.28 13.16 -13.93
C LEU A 28 -12.89 13.68 -14.34
N ALA A 29 -11.98 12.77 -14.72
CA ALA A 29 -10.62 13.12 -15.14
C ALA A 29 -10.45 13.20 -16.66
N ARG A 30 -11.56 13.20 -17.42
CA ARG A 30 -11.51 13.25 -18.89
C ARG A 30 -10.66 14.42 -19.41
N GLY A 31 -9.71 14.09 -20.31
CA GLY A 31 -8.79 15.10 -20.89
C GLY A 31 -7.64 15.56 -19.98
N ARG A 32 -7.57 15.03 -18.74
CA ARG A 32 -6.50 15.36 -17.77
C ARG A 32 -5.70 14.14 -17.31
N ASN A 33 -5.85 13.02 -17.98
CA ASN A 33 -5.15 11.78 -17.67
C ASN A 33 -4.59 11.15 -18.93
N ARG A 34 -3.62 10.26 -18.79
CA ARG A 34 -3.11 9.45 -19.88
C ARG A 34 -4.26 8.58 -20.42
N ALA A 35 -4.46 8.61 -21.75
CA ALA A 35 -5.40 7.72 -22.40
C ALA A 35 -4.92 6.27 -22.23
N GLN A 36 -5.76 5.44 -21.62
CA GLN A 36 -5.52 4.00 -21.46
C GLN A 36 -6.73 3.23 -21.96
N PRO A 37 -6.54 2.05 -22.60
CA PRO A 37 -7.66 1.16 -22.90
C PRO A 37 -8.31 0.66 -21.61
N ILE A 38 -9.61 0.32 -21.65
CA ILE A 38 -10.30 -0.29 -20.49
C ILE A 38 -9.64 -1.64 -20.16
N ILE A 39 -9.35 -2.44 -21.17
CA ILE A 39 -8.59 -3.68 -21.04
C ILE A 39 -7.13 -3.36 -21.35
N ARG A 40 -6.40 -2.99 -20.33
CA ARG A 40 -5.00 -2.60 -20.40
C ARG A 40 -4.04 -3.79 -20.23
N LYS A 41 -2.75 -3.57 -20.45
CA LYS A 41 -1.74 -4.60 -20.21
C LYS A 41 -1.75 -5.04 -18.73
N GLY A 42 -1.68 -6.34 -18.50
CA GLY A 42 -1.57 -6.92 -17.15
C GLY A 42 -2.85 -6.93 -16.32
N TRP A 43 -4.00 -6.50 -16.84
CA TRP A 43 -5.27 -6.47 -16.10
C TRP A 43 -5.68 -7.84 -15.53
N VAL A 44 -5.44 -8.93 -16.25
CA VAL A 44 -5.71 -10.30 -15.76
C VAL A 44 -4.85 -10.63 -14.55
N THR A 45 -3.57 -10.27 -14.60
CA THR A 45 -2.64 -10.45 -13.48
C THR A 45 -3.11 -9.67 -12.26
N ASP A 46 -3.57 -8.44 -12.45
CA ASP A 46 -4.08 -7.61 -11.36
C ASP A 46 -5.37 -8.15 -10.75
N ILE A 47 -6.28 -8.71 -11.56
CA ILE A 47 -7.46 -9.41 -11.05
C ILE A 47 -7.04 -10.64 -10.22
N VAL A 48 -6.04 -11.41 -10.66
CA VAL A 48 -5.53 -12.54 -9.87
C VAL A 48 -4.95 -12.03 -8.55
N TYR A 49 -4.18 -10.94 -8.55
CA TYR A 49 -3.70 -10.31 -7.32
C TYR A 49 -4.83 -9.82 -6.43
N TRP A 50 -5.90 -9.23 -6.99
CA TRP A 50 -7.07 -8.82 -6.23
C TRP A 50 -7.64 -9.97 -5.39
N PHE A 51 -7.92 -11.10 -6.03
CA PHE A 51 -8.48 -12.26 -5.34
C PHE A 51 -7.48 -12.92 -4.38
N THR A 52 -6.25 -13.15 -4.82
CA THR A 52 -5.24 -13.84 -4.01
C THR A 52 -4.80 -13.00 -2.80
N THR A 53 -4.64 -11.70 -2.96
CA THR A 53 -4.30 -10.80 -1.86
C THR A 53 -5.41 -10.79 -0.80
N ILE A 54 -6.67 -10.65 -1.21
CA ILE A 54 -7.78 -10.57 -0.26
C ILE A 54 -8.08 -11.93 0.39
N LEU A 55 -8.07 -13.01 -0.39
CA LEU A 55 -8.50 -14.34 0.08
C LEU A 55 -7.40 -15.15 0.76
N LEU A 56 -6.13 -14.91 0.43
CA LEU A 56 -5.00 -15.70 0.92
C LEU A 56 -4.02 -14.84 1.71
N THR A 57 -3.49 -13.77 1.11
CA THR A 57 -2.43 -12.98 1.74
C THR A 57 -2.92 -12.24 2.99
N LYS A 58 -4.04 -11.53 2.93
CA LYS A 58 -4.57 -10.80 4.10
C LYS A 58 -4.93 -11.69 5.29
N PRO A 59 -5.62 -12.84 5.13
CA PRO A 59 -5.82 -13.77 6.25
C PRO A 59 -4.52 -14.28 6.87
N PHE A 60 -3.52 -14.62 6.04
CA PHE A 60 -2.21 -15.03 6.53
C PHE A 60 -1.50 -13.91 7.31
N VAL A 61 -1.49 -12.69 6.78
CA VAL A 61 -0.91 -11.52 7.47
C VAL A 61 -1.61 -11.26 8.82
N ARG A 62 -2.95 -11.38 8.87
CA ARG A 62 -3.69 -11.23 10.14
C ARG A 62 -3.27 -12.26 11.18
N LEU A 63 -3.03 -13.51 10.74
CA LEU A 63 -2.52 -14.56 11.63
C LEU A 63 -1.12 -14.19 12.15
N MET A 64 -0.26 -13.68 11.30
CA MET A 64 1.11 -13.27 11.70
C MET A 64 1.12 -12.09 12.68
N LEU A 65 0.12 -11.23 12.69
CA LEU A 65 0.00 -10.13 13.66
C LEU A 65 -0.20 -10.59 15.12
N PHE A 66 -0.51 -11.87 15.35
CA PHE A 66 -0.48 -12.43 16.70
C PHE A 66 0.95 -12.62 17.24
N LEU A 67 1.97 -12.69 16.40
CA LEU A 67 3.36 -12.90 16.84
C LEU A 67 3.86 -11.78 17.76
N PRO A 68 3.74 -10.47 17.43
CA PRO A 68 4.13 -9.39 18.32
C PRO A 68 3.42 -9.45 19.68
N LEU A 69 2.12 -9.75 19.71
CA LEU A 69 1.36 -9.89 20.93
C LEU A 69 1.84 -11.09 21.77
N SER A 70 2.16 -12.21 21.11
CA SER A 70 2.71 -13.39 21.79
C SER A 70 4.07 -13.09 22.43
N VAL A 71 4.92 -12.34 21.75
CA VAL A 71 6.22 -11.90 22.29
C VAL A 71 6.04 -11.05 23.55
N LEU A 72 5.06 -10.12 23.56
CA LEU A 72 4.77 -9.32 24.75
C LEU A 72 4.31 -10.16 25.96
N ILE A 73 3.48 -11.19 25.72
CA ILE A 73 3.02 -12.10 26.75
C ILE A 73 4.21 -12.90 27.30
N LEU A 74 5.05 -13.46 26.43
CA LEU A 74 6.24 -14.23 26.82
C LEU A 74 7.24 -13.38 27.60
N ALA A 75 7.42 -12.12 27.20
CA ALA A 75 8.27 -11.15 27.88
C ALA A 75 7.65 -10.60 29.18
N LYS A 76 6.44 -11.04 29.55
CA LYS A 76 5.69 -10.58 30.73
C LYS A 76 5.39 -9.05 30.75
N VAL A 77 5.40 -8.42 29.57
CA VAL A 77 5.03 -7.01 29.41
C VAL A 77 3.52 -6.83 29.50
N THR A 78 2.75 -7.84 29.07
CA THR A 78 1.29 -7.92 29.21
C THR A 78 0.87 -9.35 29.50
N SER A 79 -0.41 -9.56 29.76
CA SER A 79 -0.99 -10.89 29.96
C SER A 79 -2.16 -11.13 28.99
N LEU A 80 -2.51 -12.39 28.81
CA LEU A 80 -3.66 -12.75 27.98
C LEU A 80 -4.96 -12.15 28.52
N ASP A 81 -5.10 -12.02 29.85
CA ASP A 81 -6.29 -11.45 30.47
C ASP A 81 -6.38 -9.94 30.22
N VAL A 82 -5.26 -9.22 30.29
CA VAL A 82 -5.20 -7.79 29.91
C VAL A 82 -5.59 -7.61 28.45
N LEU A 83 -5.09 -8.45 27.54
CA LEU A 83 -5.44 -8.39 26.13
C LEU A 83 -6.92 -8.73 25.89
N LYS A 84 -7.48 -9.72 26.60
CA LYS A 84 -8.91 -10.05 26.51
C LYS A 84 -9.79 -8.92 27.02
N MET A 85 -9.46 -8.32 28.16
CA MET A 85 -10.17 -7.16 28.69
C MET A 85 -10.09 -5.95 27.77
N GLY A 86 -8.91 -5.73 27.17
CA GLY A 86 -8.66 -4.65 26.22
C GLY A 86 -9.17 -4.90 24.79
N ALA A 87 -9.76 -6.08 24.52
CA ALA A 87 -10.17 -6.47 23.16
C ALA A 87 -11.18 -5.49 22.50
N TYR A 88 -11.95 -4.77 23.31
CA TYR A 88 -12.93 -3.79 22.83
C TYR A 88 -12.55 -2.34 23.14
N THR A 89 -11.78 -2.10 24.20
CA THR A 89 -11.49 -0.75 24.70
C THR A 89 -10.04 -0.32 24.51
N GLY A 90 -9.15 -1.26 24.18
CA GLY A 90 -7.71 -1.06 24.25
C GLY A 90 -7.17 -1.27 25.68
N PHE A 91 -5.85 -1.27 25.83
CA PHE A 91 -5.20 -1.58 27.12
C PHE A 91 -4.14 -0.56 27.55
N GLY A 92 -3.85 0.45 26.72
CA GLY A 92 -2.87 1.48 27.02
C GLY A 92 -3.49 2.81 27.44
N PRO A 93 -2.70 3.75 27.93
CA PRO A 93 -3.18 5.10 28.26
C PRO A 93 -3.74 5.82 27.03
N LEU A 94 -3.24 5.51 25.83
CA LEU A 94 -3.68 6.10 24.57
C LEU A 94 -5.13 5.70 24.23
N SER A 95 -5.58 4.51 24.64
CA SER A 95 -6.97 4.08 24.43
C SER A 95 -8.01 4.92 25.18
N ARG A 96 -7.57 5.70 26.17
CA ARG A 96 -8.43 6.60 26.97
C ARG A 96 -8.57 8.00 26.36
N GLN A 97 -7.78 8.30 25.32
CA GLN A 97 -7.87 9.56 24.61
C GLN A 97 -9.18 9.66 23.81
N PRO A 98 -9.60 10.87 23.43
CA PRO A 98 -10.70 11.06 22.50
C PRO A 98 -10.48 10.28 21.18
N ILE A 99 -11.55 9.69 20.65
CA ILE A 99 -11.49 8.82 19.45
C ILE A 99 -10.82 9.52 18.26
N TRP A 100 -11.12 10.80 18.04
CA TRP A 100 -10.52 11.56 16.94
C TRP A 100 -9.01 11.72 17.08
N LEU A 101 -8.50 11.87 18.31
CA LEU A 101 -7.05 11.98 18.54
C LEU A 101 -6.36 10.64 18.32
N GLN A 102 -6.93 9.53 18.81
CA GLN A 102 -6.43 8.19 18.50
C GLN A 102 -6.38 7.93 17.00
N ALA A 103 -7.40 8.33 16.24
CA ALA A 103 -7.42 8.15 14.79
C ALA A 103 -6.30 8.94 14.10
N ILE A 104 -6.06 10.19 14.49
CA ILE A 104 -4.96 11.01 13.96
C ILE A 104 -3.61 10.36 14.27
N GLU A 105 -3.38 9.95 15.51
CA GLU A 105 -2.14 9.31 15.94
C GLU A 105 -1.89 8.00 15.18
N ILE A 106 -2.93 7.17 15.00
CA ILE A 106 -2.84 5.93 14.22
C ILE A 106 -2.46 6.23 12.78
N TYR A 107 -3.08 7.23 12.14
CA TYR A 107 -2.71 7.63 10.76
C TYR A 107 -1.25 8.08 10.68
N LEU A 108 -0.78 8.90 11.61
CA LEU A 108 0.60 9.37 11.66
C LEU A 108 1.59 8.22 11.84
N ILE A 109 1.33 7.30 12.77
CA ILE A 109 2.19 6.16 13.05
C ILE A 109 2.25 5.22 11.85
N VAL A 110 1.10 4.86 11.30
CA VAL A 110 1.00 3.94 10.15
C VAL A 110 1.71 4.52 8.93
N ASP A 111 1.53 5.80 8.65
CA ASP A 111 2.12 6.47 7.50
C ASP A 111 3.63 6.68 7.68
N PHE A 112 4.09 7.08 8.87
CA PHE A 112 5.52 7.20 9.20
C PHE A 112 6.25 5.85 9.08
N CYS A 113 5.71 4.81 9.69
CA CYS A 113 6.25 3.46 9.58
C CYS A 113 6.19 2.95 8.13
N GLY A 114 5.12 3.26 7.42
CA GLY A 114 4.94 2.98 6.01
C GLY A 114 6.01 3.64 5.14
N TYR A 115 6.30 4.91 5.36
CA TYR A 115 7.35 5.64 4.66
C TYR A 115 8.72 4.95 4.77
N TRP A 116 9.15 4.62 5.98
CA TRP A 116 10.46 3.98 6.18
C TRP A 116 10.51 2.56 5.63
N ASN A 117 9.43 1.80 5.80
CA ASN A 117 9.33 0.46 5.21
C ASN A 117 9.35 0.52 3.67
N HIS A 118 8.62 1.45 3.08
CA HIS A 118 8.57 1.63 1.63
C HIS A 118 9.97 2.01 1.07
N ARG A 119 10.62 2.98 1.71
CA ARG A 119 12.00 3.37 1.39
C ARG A 119 13.00 2.21 1.54
N MET A 120 12.82 1.35 2.54
CA MET A 120 13.61 0.13 2.71
C MET A 120 13.42 -0.83 1.53
N PHE A 121 12.19 -1.01 1.07
CA PHE A 121 11.86 -1.89 -0.05
C PHE A 121 12.42 -1.41 -1.39
N HIS A 122 12.75 -0.14 -1.53
CA HIS A 122 13.48 0.39 -2.70
C HIS A 122 14.97 0.08 -2.68
N ASN A 123 15.49 -0.60 -1.65
CA ASN A 123 16.93 -0.86 -1.52
C ASN A 123 17.29 -2.34 -1.58
N GLY A 124 18.39 -2.62 -2.30
CA GLY A 124 19.10 -3.89 -2.30
C GLY A 124 18.22 -5.12 -2.41
N ARG A 125 18.38 -6.06 -1.47
CA ARG A 125 17.66 -7.35 -1.46
C ARG A 125 16.13 -7.28 -1.29
N TRP A 126 15.58 -6.13 -0.90
CA TRP A 126 14.15 -5.95 -0.72
C TRP A 126 13.46 -5.50 -2.01
N TRP A 127 14.20 -4.81 -2.89
CA TRP A 127 13.68 -4.33 -4.17
C TRP A 127 12.97 -5.40 -5.02
N PRO A 128 13.50 -6.63 -5.20
CA PRO A 128 12.83 -7.64 -6.01
C PRO A 128 11.38 -7.92 -5.59
N PHE A 129 11.08 -7.89 -4.31
CA PHE A 129 9.71 -8.07 -3.80
C PHE A 129 8.81 -6.87 -4.11
N HIS A 130 9.37 -5.68 -4.12
CA HIS A 130 8.64 -4.44 -4.39
C HIS A 130 8.57 -4.11 -5.90
N ALA A 131 9.53 -4.56 -6.68
CA ALA A 131 9.54 -4.47 -8.13
C ALA A 131 8.29 -5.12 -8.77
N VAL A 132 7.70 -6.14 -8.12
CA VAL A 132 6.41 -6.69 -8.53
C VAL A 132 5.34 -5.61 -8.53
N HIS A 133 5.29 -4.76 -7.50
CA HIS A 133 4.35 -3.65 -7.41
C HIS A 133 4.60 -2.58 -8.47
N HIS A 134 5.86 -2.25 -8.72
CA HIS A 134 6.26 -1.30 -9.75
C HIS A 134 6.18 -1.82 -11.19
N SER A 135 5.93 -3.11 -11.41
CA SER A 135 5.98 -3.73 -12.73
C SER A 135 4.82 -3.38 -13.67
N SER A 136 3.84 -2.60 -13.22
CA SER A 136 2.69 -2.20 -14.03
C SER A 136 3.08 -1.11 -15.04
N GLU A 137 3.04 -1.43 -16.36
CA GLU A 137 3.32 -0.46 -17.43
C GLU A 137 2.13 0.49 -17.67
N ASP A 138 0.92 0.02 -17.40
CA ASP A 138 -0.32 0.80 -17.47
C ASP A 138 -0.89 0.91 -16.05
N LEU A 139 -0.39 1.89 -15.27
CA LEU A 139 -0.76 2.07 -13.88
C LEU A 139 -2.16 2.67 -13.75
N ASP A 140 -3.01 1.99 -12.98
CA ASP A 140 -4.33 2.44 -12.55
C ASP A 140 -4.67 1.90 -11.16
N TRP A 141 -5.88 2.20 -10.67
CA TRP A 141 -6.35 1.77 -9.36
C TRP A 141 -6.26 0.26 -9.11
N LEU A 142 -6.47 -0.58 -10.14
CA LEU A 142 -6.45 -2.05 -10.00
C LEU A 142 -5.04 -2.58 -9.75
N GLY A 143 -4.00 -1.91 -10.28
CA GLY A 143 -2.60 -2.24 -10.04
C GLY A 143 -2.15 -2.04 -8.60
N SER A 144 -2.91 -1.31 -7.77
CA SER A 144 -2.57 -1.05 -6.36
C SER A 144 -2.40 -2.31 -5.51
N LEU A 145 -3.09 -3.41 -5.84
CA LEU A 145 -3.01 -4.69 -5.13
C LEU A 145 -2.02 -5.68 -5.75
N ARG A 146 -1.30 -5.31 -6.81
CA ARG A 146 -0.18 -6.09 -7.32
C ARG A 146 1.00 -5.98 -6.34
N VAL A 147 0.95 -6.73 -5.26
CA VAL A 147 1.94 -6.69 -4.18
C VAL A 147 2.39 -8.10 -3.85
N HIS A 148 3.70 -8.33 -3.82
CA HIS A 148 4.24 -9.61 -3.41
C HIS A 148 3.87 -9.91 -1.95
N PRO A 149 3.44 -11.15 -1.58
CA PRO A 149 3.03 -11.48 -0.21
C PRO A 149 4.07 -11.15 0.87
N VAL A 150 5.37 -11.31 0.59
CA VAL A 150 6.46 -10.92 1.51
C VAL A 150 6.44 -9.41 1.74
N ASN A 151 6.26 -8.62 0.69
CA ASN A 151 6.16 -7.17 0.82
C ASN A 151 4.93 -6.76 1.65
N ASP A 152 3.76 -7.35 1.37
CA ASP A 152 2.54 -7.03 2.14
C ASP A 152 2.67 -7.45 3.61
N LEU A 153 3.24 -8.63 3.90
CA LEU A 153 3.48 -9.11 5.25
C LEU A 153 4.38 -8.14 6.03
N VAL A 154 5.58 -7.84 5.50
CA VAL A 154 6.54 -6.95 6.19
C VAL A 154 5.95 -5.56 6.38
N ASN A 155 5.27 -5.03 5.35
CA ASN A 155 4.61 -3.72 5.42
C ASN A 155 3.57 -3.68 6.55
N LYS A 156 2.71 -4.69 6.65
CA LYS A 156 1.70 -4.77 7.71
C LYS A 156 2.31 -4.99 9.09
N MET A 157 3.34 -5.82 9.20
CA MET A 157 4.07 -5.99 10.46
C MET A 157 4.67 -4.68 10.95
N VAL A 158 5.32 -3.92 10.09
CA VAL A 158 5.96 -2.65 10.44
C VAL A 158 4.92 -1.57 10.76
N GLN A 159 3.82 -1.49 10.02
CA GLN A 159 2.78 -0.47 10.20
C GLN A 159 1.87 -0.74 11.41
N VAL A 160 1.43 -1.99 11.59
CA VAL A 160 0.37 -2.32 12.55
C VAL A 160 0.94 -2.70 13.92
N THR A 161 2.13 -3.29 13.98
CA THR A 161 2.74 -3.69 15.26
C THR A 161 2.85 -2.53 16.25
N PRO A 162 3.37 -1.34 15.91
CA PRO A 162 3.43 -0.22 16.84
C PRO A 162 2.05 0.17 17.40
N VAL A 163 1.02 0.19 16.55
CA VAL A 163 -0.35 0.51 16.95
C VAL A 163 -0.89 -0.51 17.93
N LEU A 164 -0.64 -1.80 17.69
CA LEU A 164 -1.02 -2.88 18.62
C LEU A 164 -0.28 -2.78 19.95
N LEU A 165 1.03 -2.50 19.94
CA LEU A 165 1.87 -2.39 21.14
C LEU A 165 1.49 -1.19 22.02
N MET A 166 1.03 -0.09 21.41
CA MET A 166 0.57 1.11 22.10
C MET A 166 -0.81 0.95 22.73
N GLY A 167 -1.54 -0.13 22.40
CA GLY A 167 -2.80 -0.51 23.02
C GLY A 167 -3.98 0.41 22.72
N TYR A 168 -3.99 1.07 21.56
CA TYR A 168 -5.13 1.85 21.09
C TYR A 168 -6.44 1.07 21.10
N ASN A 169 -7.56 1.78 21.12
CA ASN A 169 -8.88 1.15 21.00
C ASN A 169 -8.99 0.38 19.67
N PRO A 170 -9.24 -0.94 19.70
CA PRO A 170 -9.32 -1.76 18.49
C PRO A 170 -10.41 -1.32 17.51
N THR A 171 -11.53 -0.78 18.02
CA THR A 171 -12.60 -0.26 17.16
C THR A 171 -12.12 0.93 16.34
N VAL A 172 -11.35 1.85 16.94
CA VAL A 172 -10.75 2.99 16.21
C VAL A 172 -9.76 2.47 15.16
N THR A 173 -8.85 1.57 15.59
CA THR A 173 -7.86 0.96 14.69
C THR A 173 -8.50 0.26 13.49
N LEU A 174 -9.56 -0.52 13.72
CA LEU A 174 -10.29 -1.21 12.66
C LEU A 174 -11.07 -0.25 11.74
N SER A 175 -11.58 0.86 12.28
CA SER A 175 -12.32 1.86 11.50
C SER A 175 -11.40 2.71 10.61
N THR A 176 -10.13 2.89 10.96
CA THR A 176 -9.15 3.62 10.14
C THR A 176 -8.67 2.81 8.93
N ALA A 177 -8.62 1.48 9.03
CA ALA A 177 -8.05 0.61 8.01
C ALA A 177 -8.77 0.67 6.63
N PRO A 178 -10.11 0.69 6.53
CA PRO A 178 -10.79 0.84 5.24
C PRO A 178 -10.48 2.16 4.54
N ILE A 179 -10.35 3.25 5.31
CA ILE A 179 -10.05 4.59 4.78
C ILE A 179 -8.63 4.59 4.16
N LEU A 180 -7.64 4.07 4.90
CA LEU A 180 -6.26 3.93 4.40
C LEU A 180 -6.19 3.02 3.18
N THR A 181 -6.95 1.92 3.18
CA THR A 181 -6.98 0.99 2.04
C THR A 181 -7.58 1.65 0.80
N PHE A 182 -8.72 2.35 0.93
CA PHE A 182 -9.31 3.08 -0.17
C PHE A 182 -8.37 4.17 -0.69
N TYR A 183 -7.70 4.89 0.23
CA TYR A 183 -6.76 5.94 -0.13
C TYR A 183 -5.55 5.39 -0.89
N ALA A 184 -4.99 4.26 -0.45
CA ALA A 184 -3.91 3.59 -1.15
C ALA A 184 -4.31 3.14 -2.58
N ILE A 185 -5.55 2.70 -2.78
CA ILE A 185 -6.08 2.41 -4.12
C ILE A 185 -6.24 3.70 -4.94
N PHE A 186 -6.77 4.75 -4.32
CA PHE A 186 -7.03 6.03 -4.98
C PHE A 186 -5.77 6.72 -5.51
N ILE A 187 -4.67 6.71 -4.76
CA ILE A 187 -3.42 7.34 -5.22
C ILE A 187 -2.78 6.65 -6.43
N HIS A 188 -3.17 5.39 -6.73
CA HIS A 188 -2.76 4.69 -7.94
C HIS A 188 -3.63 5.02 -9.16
N ALA A 189 -4.81 5.63 -8.96
CA ALA A 189 -5.75 5.91 -10.04
C ALA A 189 -5.09 6.69 -11.19
N ASN A 190 -5.52 6.40 -12.41
CA ASN A 190 -5.01 7.06 -13.62
C ASN A 190 -5.65 8.46 -13.78
N VAL A 191 -5.32 9.36 -12.86
CA VAL A 191 -5.77 10.75 -12.87
C VAL A 191 -4.62 11.70 -12.57
N ASN A 192 -4.59 12.84 -13.26
CA ASN A 192 -3.59 13.88 -13.05
C ASN A 192 -4.10 14.93 -12.04
N TRP A 193 -4.54 14.45 -10.88
CA TRP A 193 -4.98 15.31 -9.78
C TRP A 193 -3.82 15.54 -8.80
N ASP A 194 -3.32 16.77 -8.77
CA ASP A 194 -2.22 17.17 -7.89
C ASP A 194 -2.69 17.99 -6.67
N PHE A 195 -3.99 18.32 -6.59
CA PHE A 195 -4.65 19.07 -5.53
C PHE A 195 -4.07 20.49 -5.29
N GLY A 196 -3.31 21.04 -6.23
CA GLY A 196 -2.79 22.40 -6.15
C GLY A 196 -1.96 22.67 -4.88
N PRO A 197 -2.36 23.64 -4.04
CA PRO A 197 -1.61 23.95 -2.80
C PRO A 197 -1.52 22.80 -1.80
N LEU A 198 -2.46 21.85 -1.83
CA LEU A 198 -2.49 20.72 -0.89
C LEU A 198 -1.55 19.57 -1.26
N ARG A 199 -0.87 19.63 -2.42
CA ARG A 199 0.01 18.57 -2.92
C ARG A 199 1.23 18.26 -2.04
N SER A 200 1.59 19.16 -1.13
CA SER A 200 2.64 18.97 -0.12
C SER A 200 2.09 18.58 1.26
N VAL A 201 0.77 18.55 1.41
CA VAL A 201 0.09 18.20 2.67
C VAL A 201 -0.44 16.79 2.64
N ILE A 202 -1.05 16.39 1.51
CA ILE A 202 -1.63 15.05 1.32
C ILE A 202 -1.12 14.44 0.02
N ALA A 203 -0.77 13.14 0.06
CA ALA A 203 -0.29 12.42 -1.11
C ALA A 203 -1.38 12.35 -2.18
N THR A 204 -1.07 12.82 -3.37
CA THR A 204 -2.02 12.89 -4.48
C THR A 204 -1.81 11.73 -5.46
N PRO A 205 -2.74 11.45 -6.37
CA PRO A 205 -2.49 10.51 -7.45
C PRO A 205 -1.23 10.88 -8.25
N VAL A 206 -0.99 12.15 -8.56
CA VAL A 206 0.23 12.59 -9.27
C VAL A 206 1.48 12.32 -8.44
N PHE A 207 1.44 12.59 -7.12
CA PHE A 207 2.57 12.34 -6.23
C PHE A 207 2.99 10.86 -6.25
N HIS A 208 2.04 9.95 -6.11
CA HIS A 208 2.31 8.52 -6.08
C HIS A 208 2.61 7.95 -7.47
N ARG A 209 2.01 8.50 -8.52
CA ARG A 209 2.34 8.13 -9.90
C ARG A 209 3.75 8.55 -10.29
N TRP A 210 4.30 9.66 -9.78
CA TRP A 210 5.72 9.97 -9.90
C TRP A 210 6.59 8.91 -9.24
N HIS A 211 6.19 8.40 -8.09
CA HIS A 211 6.88 7.29 -7.42
C HIS A 211 6.97 6.02 -8.30
N HIS A 212 5.95 5.73 -9.08
CA HIS A 212 5.91 4.61 -10.03
C HIS A 212 6.54 4.92 -11.39
N SER A 213 7.06 6.12 -11.61
CA SER A 213 7.59 6.54 -12.90
C SER A 213 8.93 5.86 -13.21
N ARG A 214 9.13 5.56 -14.50
CA ARG A 214 10.43 5.10 -15.03
C ARG A 214 11.41 6.25 -15.28
N GLU A 215 11.03 7.48 -15.03
CA GLU A 215 11.88 8.63 -15.23
C GLU A 215 12.96 8.67 -14.14
N PRO A 216 14.27 8.76 -14.50
CA PRO A 216 15.38 8.65 -13.53
C PRO A 216 15.31 9.66 -12.38
N GLU A 217 14.81 10.86 -12.64
CA GLU A 217 14.68 11.93 -11.64
C GLU A 217 13.67 11.60 -10.55
N ALA A 218 12.72 10.71 -10.84
CA ALA A 218 11.67 10.26 -9.93
C ALA A 218 12.05 9.01 -9.13
N TRP A 219 13.17 8.37 -9.46
CA TRP A 219 13.60 7.16 -8.75
C TRP A 219 13.93 7.46 -7.29
N ASP A 220 13.49 6.57 -6.41
CA ASP A 220 13.67 6.69 -4.97
C ASP A 220 13.09 8.00 -4.39
N LYS A 221 11.94 8.41 -4.91
CA LYS A 221 11.18 9.58 -4.47
C LYS A 221 9.76 9.19 -4.07
N ASN A 222 9.12 10.05 -3.27
CA ASN A 222 7.68 10.00 -2.94
C ASN A 222 7.23 8.70 -2.27
N PHE A 223 7.87 8.31 -1.17
CA PHE A 223 7.58 7.07 -0.45
C PHE A 223 6.33 7.12 0.44
N ALA A 224 5.90 8.31 0.87
CA ALA A 224 4.75 8.45 1.75
C ALA A 224 3.44 8.00 1.06
N GLY A 225 2.60 7.28 1.81
CA GLY A 225 1.29 6.84 1.33
C GLY A 225 0.17 7.83 1.60
N LEU A 226 0.33 8.71 2.60
CA LEU A 226 -0.70 9.66 3.01
C LEU A 226 -0.14 11.09 3.12
N LEU A 227 0.97 11.30 3.82
CA LEU A 227 1.48 12.62 4.18
C LEU A 227 2.88 12.87 3.57
N PRO A 228 3.00 13.66 2.50
CA PRO A 228 4.27 14.02 1.86
C PRO A 228 5.29 14.69 2.79
N ILE A 229 4.87 15.11 3.98
CA ILE A 229 5.76 15.70 4.99
C ILE A 229 6.98 14.83 5.28
N TRP A 230 6.83 13.50 5.25
CA TRP A 230 7.95 12.58 5.45
C TRP A 230 8.97 12.69 4.30
N ASP A 231 8.48 12.75 3.07
CA ASP A 231 9.36 12.96 1.91
C ASP A 231 10.04 14.32 1.91
N ILE A 232 9.34 15.36 2.37
CA ILE A 232 9.90 16.71 2.53
C ILE A 232 11.01 16.70 3.60
N LEU A 233 10.73 16.13 4.77
CA LEU A 233 11.67 16.10 5.90
C LEU A 233 12.93 15.25 5.59
N PHE A 234 12.76 14.16 4.83
CA PHE A 234 13.86 13.23 4.54
C PHE A 234 14.42 13.36 3.12
N GLY A 235 14.06 14.44 2.38
CA GLY A 235 14.67 14.81 1.10
C GLY A 235 14.29 13.92 -0.09
N THR A 236 13.14 13.25 -0.03
CA THR A 236 12.65 12.38 -1.09
C THR A 236 11.43 12.91 -1.83
N TYR A 237 10.99 14.14 -1.54
CA TYR A 237 9.86 14.76 -2.22
C TYR A 237 10.20 15.17 -3.65
N TYR A 238 9.38 14.76 -4.63
CA TYR A 238 9.53 15.10 -6.04
C TYR A 238 8.17 15.36 -6.69
N MET A 239 7.88 16.62 -6.97
CA MET A 239 6.64 17.07 -7.62
C MET A 239 6.96 18.23 -8.58
N PRO A 240 7.53 17.98 -9.77
CA PRO A 240 7.83 19.02 -10.73
C PRO A 240 6.56 19.76 -11.16
N LYS A 241 6.69 21.06 -11.41
CA LYS A 241 5.60 21.88 -11.95
C LYS A 241 5.42 21.59 -13.44
N ASP A 242 4.17 21.62 -13.88
CA ASP A 242 3.81 21.54 -15.31
C ASP A 242 4.30 20.27 -16.04
N ARG A 243 4.62 19.20 -15.27
CA ARG A 243 4.96 17.88 -15.78
C ARG A 243 4.13 16.82 -15.10
N TRP A 244 3.81 15.78 -15.85
CA TRP A 244 3.05 14.62 -15.40
C TRP A 244 3.82 13.33 -15.69
N PRO A 245 3.77 12.32 -14.81
CA PRO A 245 4.43 11.05 -15.08
C PRO A 245 3.71 10.30 -16.20
N GLU A 246 4.46 9.91 -17.24
CA GLU A 246 3.89 9.29 -18.44
C GLU A 246 4.30 7.83 -18.61
N ASN A 247 5.49 7.46 -18.15
CA ASN A 247 6.05 6.14 -18.32
C ASN A 247 6.15 5.42 -16.97
N PHE A 248 5.54 4.23 -16.92
CA PHE A 248 5.47 3.39 -15.70
C PHE A 248 6.13 2.03 -15.94
N GLY A 249 6.29 1.27 -14.87
CA GLY A 249 6.93 -0.02 -14.88
C GLY A 249 8.38 0.03 -14.41
N ILE A 250 9.09 -1.06 -14.59
CA ILE A 250 10.49 -1.23 -14.23
C ILE A 250 11.34 -1.49 -15.48
N CYS A 251 12.65 -1.30 -15.38
CA CYS A 251 13.58 -1.57 -16.47
C CYS A 251 13.94 -3.05 -16.59
N GLU A 252 13.94 -3.75 -15.46
CA GLU A 252 14.25 -5.17 -15.37
C GLU A 252 13.10 -6.02 -15.95
N PRO A 253 13.42 -7.17 -16.57
CA PRO A 253 12.40 -8.08 -17.07
C PRO A 253 11.59 -8.68 -15.92
N MET A 254 10.27 -8.53 -15.95
CA MET A 254 9.34 -9.10 -14.98
C MET A 254 8.40 -10.09 -15.69
N PRO A 255 8.22 -11.32 -15.15
CA PRO A 255 7.22 -12.24 -15.66
C PRO A 255 5.82 -11.62 -15.70
N LYS A 256 5.05 -11.90 -16.75
CA LYS A 256 3.72 -11.30 -16.94
C LYS A 256 2.65 -11.88 -16.04
N GLY A 257 2.80 -13.12 -15.57
CA GLY A 257 1.78 -13.84 -14.80
C GLY A 257 2.08 -13.88 -13.30
N TYR A 258 1.01 -14.04 -12.50
CA TYR A 258 1.06 -14.07 -11.03
C TYR A 258 2.13 -15.02 -10.46
N PHE A 259 2.15 -16.29 -10.87
CA PHE A 259 3.09 -17.28 -10.33
C PHE A 259 4.55 -16.96 -10.68
N GLY A 260 4.79 -16.45 -11.91
CA GLY A 260 6.12 -15.99 -12.28
C GLY A 260 6.59 -14.84 -11.41
N GLN A 261 5.72 -13.87 -11.14
CA GLN A 261 6.02 -12.73 -10.27
C GLN A 261 6.24 -13.12 -8.81
N LEU A 262 5.55 -14.15 -8.31
CA LEU A 262 5.81 -14.69 -6.96
C LEU A 262 7.18 -15.37 -6.86
N TRP A 263 7.65 -15.99 -7.93
CA TRP A 263 8.94 -16.69 -7.93
C TRP A 263 10.13 -15.78 -8.22
N GLU A 264 9.92 -14.73 -9.03
CA GLU A 264 11.00 -13.87 -9.52
C GLU A 264 11.91 -13.29 -8.42
N PRO A 265 11.41 -12.80 -7.27
CA PRO A 265 12.27 -12.29 -6.19
C PRO A 265 13.25 -13.31 -5.61
N PHE A 266 13.01 -14.60 -5.79
CA PHE A 266 13.87 -15.67 -5.33
C PHE A 266 14.81 -16.18 -6.42
N ALA A 267 14.55 -15.84 -7.69
CA ALA A 267 15.42 -16.18 -8.81
C ALA A 267 16.74 -15.37 -8.74
N SER A 268 17.84 -16.00 -9.17
CA SER A 268 19.18 -15.43 -9.06
C SER A 268 19.39 -14.13 -9.83
N ASN A 269 18.57 -13.88 -10.85
CA ASN A 269 18.73 -12.74 -11.76
C ASN A 269 18.50 -11.38 -11.11
N PHE A 270 17.61 -11.28 -10.12
CA PHE A 270 17.34 -10.03 -9.40
C PHE A 270 18.37 -9.68 -8.30
N ARG A 271 19.11 -10.69 -7.80
CA ARG A 271 20.06 -10.47 -6.70
C ARG A 271 21.30 -9.62 -7.10
N ASN A 272 21.57 -9.53 -8.39
CA ASN A 272 22.74 -8.84 -8.96
C ASN A 272 22.38 -7.59 -9.79
N SER A 273 21.10 -7.28 -9.98
CA SER A 273 20.73 -6.04 -10.62
C SER A 273 20.98 -4.88 -9.66
N LYS A 274 22.16 -4.29 -9.72
CA LYS A 274 22.24 -2.86 -9.44
C LYS A 274 21.22 -2.21 -10.38
N LYS A 275 20.44 -1.24 -9.88
CA LYS A 275 19.74 -0.30 -10.75
C LYS A 275 20.77 0.12 -11.79
N THR A 276 20.79 -0.56 -12.93
CA THR A 276 21.70 -0.17 -14.02
C THR A 276 21.10 1.10 -14.54
N ASP A 277 21.82 2.18 -14.38
CA ASP A 277 21.57 3.44 -15.07
C ASP A 277 21.35 3.13 -16.57
N PRO A 278 20.41 3.85 -17.21
CA PRO A 278 20.13 3.67 -18.64
C PRO A 278 21.35 3.91 -19.50
#